data_8246599a44594587128ea4750e4496f0
#
_entry.id   8246599a44594587128ea4750e4496f0
#
_cell.length_a   1.000
_cell.length_b   1.000
_cell.length_c   1.000
_cell.angle_alpha   90.00
_cell.angle_beta   90.00
_cell.angle_gamma   90.00
#
_symmetry.space_group_name_H-M   'P 1'
#
loop_
_entity.id
_entity.type
_entity.pdbx_description
1 polymer ?
#
loop_
_entity_poly.entity_id
_entity_poly.type
_entity_poly.pdbx_seq_one_letter_code
_entity_poly.pdbx_strand_id
1 'polypeptide(L)'
;MAKKHKSEGRKDQELGSVTLLGNTKTNYPETYSPEVLEKFPNKNPDNDAWTSFICTEFTSLCPKTGQPDFAKIFINYIADKEMVESKSLKIYLFSFRNHGDFHEDCVQKICKDLFKLMKPKYIEVMGDFTPRGGIAIFPYASMSNGKKEFEQLKQVRMANYTPGKYGMDLSRLY
;
A
#
# COMPACT_ATOMS: atom_id res chain seq x y z
N MET A 1 23.87 -34.12 25.69
CA MET A 1 22.62 -34.11 24.84
C MET A 1 21.87 -32.82 25.12
N ALA A 2 21.95 -31.84 24.25
CA ALA A 2 21.25 -30.57 24.42
C ALA A 2 19.77 -30.77 24.01
N LYS A 3 18.86 -30.54 24.95
CA LYS A 3 17.42 -30.50 24.66
C LYS A 3 17.14 -29.31 23.73
N LYS A 4 16.74 -29.60 22.48
CA LYS A 4 16.15 -28.58 21.58
C LYS A 4 14.88 -28.07 22.24
N HIS A 5 14.91 -26.82 22.74
CA HIS A 5 13.70 -26.08 23.04
C HIS A 5 12.97 -25.82 21.71
N LYS A 6 11.93 -26.60 21.41
CA LYS A 6 10.91 -26.21 20.45
C LYS A 6 10.13 -25.07 21.11
N SER A 7 10.27 -23.86 20.62
CA SER A 7 9.33 -22.80 20.92
C SER A 7 7.99 -23.21 20.27
N GLU A 8 7.08 -23.75 21.07
CA GLU A 8 5.70 -23.96 20.60
C GLU A 8 5.07 -22.59 20.46
N GLY A 9 4.73 -22.19 19.23
CA GLY A 9 3.88 -21.03 18.99
C GLY A 9 2.51 -21.22 19.64
N ARG A 10 1.75 -20.13 19.84
CA ARG A 10 0.38 -20.17 20.35
C ARG A 10 -0.46 -21.12 19.51
N LYS A 11 -1.31 -21.93 20.19
CA LYS A 11 -2.26 -22.84 19.53
C LYS A 11 -3.47 -22.04 19.04
N ASP A 12 -4.03 -22.38 17.89
CA ASP A 12 -5.21 -21.71 17.31
C ASP A 12 -6.41 -21.67 18.27
N GLN A 13 -6.53 -22.66 19.16
CA GLN A 13 -7.57 -22.73 20.20
C GLN A 13 -7.48 -21.57 21.22
N GLU A 14 -6.27 -21.06 21.47
CA GLU A 14 -6.05 -19.92 22.38
C GLU A 14 -6.45 -18.59 21.74
N LEU A 15 -6.60 -18.56 20.42
CA LEU A 15 -6.95 -17.39 19.62
C LEU A 15 -8.41 -17.38 19.17
N GLY A 16 -9.24 -18.30 19.69
CA GLY A 16 -10.64 -18.47 19.30
C GLY A 16 -11.53 -17.23 19.51
N SER A 17 -11.12 -16.31 20.38
CA SER A 17 -11.78 -15.02 20.59
C SER A 17 -11.31 -13.91 19.63
N VAL A 18 -10.25 -14.17 18.85
CA VAL A 18 -9.63 -13.19 17.95
C VAL A 18 -10.13 -13.48 16.51
N THR A 19 -11.37 -13.09 16.25
CA THR A 19 -12.04 -13.39 14.96
C THR A 19 -11.51 -12.57 13.80
N LEU A 20 -10.93 -11.39 14.07
CA LEU A 20 -10.37 -10.49 13.04
C LEU A 20 -9.03 -10.96 12.47
N LEU A 21 -8.29 -11.84 13.17
CA LEU A 21 -7.01 -12.38 12.68
C LEU A 21 -7.18 -13.62 11.79
N GLY A 22 -8.39 -14.08 11.57
CA GLY A 22 -8.73 -15.22 10.72
C GLY A 22 -8.15 -16.55 11.24
N ASN A 23 -8.96 -17.58 11.30
CA ASN A 23 -8.57 -18.93 11.76
C ASN A 23 -7.87 -19.76 10.68
N THR A 24 -7.60 -19.18 9.50
CA THR A 24 -6.99 -19.86 8.37
C THR A 24 -5.64 -19.28 8.04
N LYS A 25 -4.70 -20.14 7.67
CA LYS A 25 -3.40 -19.74 7.13
C LYS A 25 -3.60 -18.79 5.95
N THR A 26 -3.06 -17.58 6.03
CA THR A 26 -3.12 -16.63 4.92
C THR A 26 -2.31 -17.17 3.76
N ASN A 27 -2.94 -17.32 2.60
CA ASN A 27 -2.24 -17.63 1.37
C ASN A 27 -1.73 -16.31 0.76
N TYR A 28 -0.42 -16.20 0.58
CA TYR A 28 0.20 -15.04 -0.05
C TYR A 28 0.44 -15.34 -1.54
N PRO A 29 -0.08 -14.50 -2.45
CA PRO A 29 0.18 -14.67 -3.88
C PRO A 29 1.68 -14.59 -4.19
N GLU A 30 2.13 -15.41 -5.12
CA GLU A 30 3.52 -15.40 -5.60
C GLU A 30 3.73 -14.44 -6.78
N THR A 31 2.64 -13.96 -7.37
CA THR A 31 2.62 -13.04 -8.51
C THR A 31 1.68 -11.87 -8.23
N TYR A 32 1.87 -10.76 -8.95
CA TYR A 32 0.97 -9.60 -8.88
C TYR A 32 -0.50 -10.01 -9.04
N SER A 33 -1.30 -9.67 -8.04
CA SER A 33 -2.67 -10.18 -7.86
C SER A 33 -3.63 -9.08 -7.37
N PRO A 34 -4.08 -8.18 -8.26
CA PRO A 34 -5.01 -7.12 -7.88
C PRO A 34 -6.40 -7.64 -7.47
N GLU A 35 -6.74 -8.87 -7.86
CA GLU A 35 -8.00 -9.54 -7.52
C GLU A 35 -8.17 -9.87 -6.04
N VAL A 36 -7.08 -9.84 -5.27
CA VAL A 36 -7.14 -10.08 -3.81
C VAL A 36 -7.64 -8.86 -3.03
N LEU A 37 -7.71 -7.70 -3.69
CA LEU A 37 -8.17 -6.47 -3.06
C LEU A 37 -9.66 -6.54 -2.74
N GLU A 38 -10.00 -6.24 -1.49
CA GLU A 38 -11.36 -6.15 -0.99
C GLU A 38 -11.70 -4.73 -0.56
N LYS A 39 -12.98 -4.41 -0.56
CA LYS A 39 -13.52 -3.12 -0.14
C LYS A 39 -14.71 -3.28 0.77
N PHE A 40 -15.01 -2.24 1.54
CA PHE A 40 -16.18 -2.17 2.40
C PHE A 40 -16.81 -0.79 2.35
N PRO A 41 -18.13 -0.65 2.68
CA PRO A 41 -18.83 0.61 2.61
C PRO A 41 -18.28 1.67 3.56
N ASN A 42 -18.10 2.91 3.06
CA ASN A 42 -17.86 4.08 3.89
C ASN A 42 -19.17 4.54 4.54
N LYS A 43 -19.23 4.62 5.85
CA LYS A 43 -20.43 5.07 6.59
C LYS A 43 -20.66 6.58 6.55
N ASN A 44 -19.64 7.35 6.19
CA ASN A 44 -19.66 8.82 6.20
C ASN A 44 -19.20 9.39 4.85
N PRO A 45 -19.89 9.11 3.73
CA PRO A 45 -19.45 9.55 2.40
C PRO A 45 -19.51 11.06 2.22
N ASP A 46 -20.31 11.77 3.03
CA ASP A 46 -20.45 13.23 2.98
C ASP A 46 -19.35 13.97 3.76
N ASN A 47 -18.49 13.26 4.48
CA ASN A 47 -17.39 13.83 5.23
C ASN A 47 -16.06 13.57 4.52
N ASP A 48 -15.37 14.63 4.12
CA ASP A 48 -14.06 14.54 3.47
C ASP A 48 -12.97 14.32 4.54
N ALA A 49 -12.63 13.06 4.72
CA ALA A 49 -11.58 12.65 5.66
C ALA A 49 -10.43 11.95 4.93
N TRP A 50 -9.21 12.29 5.30
CA TRP A 50 -8.02 11.59 4.84
C TRP A 50 -7.87 10.23 5.52
N THR A 51 -7.57 9.21 4.73
CA THR A 51 -7.07 7.93 5.20
C THR A 51 -5.68 7.70 4.60
N SER A 52 -4.73 7.35 5.45
CA SER A 52 -3.34 7.11 5.03
C SER A 52 -2.88 5.71 5.42
N PHE A 53 -2.24 5.03 4.49
CA PHE A 53 -1.50 3.79 4.74
C PHE A 53 -0.03 3.99 4.44
N ILE A 54 0.83 3.39 5.25
CA ILE A 54 2.27 3.36 5.04
C ILE A 54 2.71 1.91 5.07
N CYS A 55 3.18 1.41 3.92
CA CYS A 55 3.81 0.11 3.81
C CYS A 55 5.33 0.30 3.88
N THR A 56 5.95 -0.18 4.95
CA THR A 56 7.41 -0.04 5.17
C THR A 56 8.22 -1.19 4.58
N GLU A 57 7.56 -2.24 4.11
CA GLU A 57 8.18 -3.51 3.67
C GLU A 57 7.83 -3.86 2.22
N PHE A 58 7.61 -2.85 1.37
CA PHE A 58 7.34 -3.11 -0.05
C PHE A 58 8.60 -3.60 -0.75
N THR A 59 8.41 -4.61 -1.61
CA THR A 59 9.47 -5.13 -2.48
C THR A 59 8.92 -5.52 -3.84
N SER A 60 9.74 -5.33 -4.88
CA SER A 60 9.52 -5.75 -6.26
C SER A 60 10.83 -6.22 -6.87
N LEU A 61 10.83 -6.55 -8.14
CA LEU A 61 12.03 -6.94 -8.88
C LEU A 61 12.31 -5.94 -10.01
N CYS A 62 13.58 -5.69 -10.27
CA CYS A 62 13.98 -5.01 -11.50
C CYS A 62 13.61 -5.88 -12.72
N PRO A 63 12.86 -5.35 -13.71
CA PRO A 63 12.41 -6.15 -14.86
C PRO A 63 13.55 -6.59 -15.78
N LYS A 64 14.72 -5.97 -15.66
CA LYS A 64 15.91 -6.27 -16.49
C LYS A 64 16.89 -7.23 -15.81
N THR A 65 17.14 -7.03 -14.51
CA THR A 65 18.22 -7.75 -13.81
C THR A 65 17.69 -8.77 -12.80
N GLY A 66 16.39 -8.71 -12.45
CA GLY A 66 15.82 -9.53 -11.38
C GLY A 66 16.30 -9.14 -9.99
N GLN A 67 17.07 -8.04 -9.86
CA GLN A 67 17.51 -7.55 -8.54
C GLN A 67 16.30 -7.10 -7.71
N PRO A 68 16.23 -7.49 -6.42
CA PRO A 68 15.19 -7.01 -5.52
C PRO A 68 15.28 -5.49 -5.30
N ASP A 69 14.13 -4.84 -5.35
CA ASP A 69 13.90 -3.45 -5.01
C ASP A 69 13.11 -3.37 -3.71
N PHE A 70 13.46 -2.42 -2.86
CA PHE A 70 12.80 -2.18 -1.58
C PHE A 70 12.32 -0.74 -1.51
N ALA A 71 11.13 -0.55 -0.93
CA ALA A 71 10.56 0.78 -0.79
C ALA A 71 9.64 0.92 0.43
N LYS A 72 9.41 2.18 0.83
CA LYS A 72 8.23 2.58 1.60
C LYS A 72 7.18 3.10 0.63
N ILE A 73 5.97 2.57 0.70
CA ILE A 73 4.84 3.05 -0.11
C ILE A 73 3.87 3.80 0.79
N PHE A 74 3.56 5.02 0.38
CA PHE A 74 2.60 5.91 1.05
C PHE A 74 1.35 6.00 0.18
N ILE A 75 0.20 5.71 0.75
CA ILE A 75 -1.10 5.74 0.08
C ILE A 75 -1.99 6.66 0.88
N ASN A 76 -2.42 7.77 0.28
CA ASN A 76 -3.35 8.71 0.90
C ASN A 76 -4.60 8.82 0.03
N TYR A 77 -5.78 8.75 0.62
CA TYR A 77 -7.01 8.92 -0.14
C TYR A 77 -8.12 9.59 0.68
N ILE A 78 -9.07 10.20 -0.04
CA ILE A 78 -10.35 10.66 0.49
C ILE A 78 -11.42 9.73 -0.10
N ALA A 79 -12.03 8.93 0.76
CA ALA A 79 -13.05 7.98 0.35
C ALA A 79 -14.31 8.68 -0.18
N ASP A 80 -14.97 8.05 -1.16
CA ASP A 80 -16.37 8.30 -1.49
C ASP A 80 -17.24 7.25 -0.78
N LYS A 81 -17.84 6.35 -1.50
CA LYS A 81 -18.76 5.32 -0.98
C LYS A 81 -18.06 4.07 -0.45
N GLU A 82 -16.84 3.83 -0.87
CA GLU A 82 -16.09 2.59 -0.59
C GLU A 82 -14.70 2.88 -0.03
N MET A 83 -14.24 2.00 0.84
CA MET A 83 -12.90 2.01 1.44
C MET A 83 -12.20 0.68 1.20
N VAL A 84 -10.86 0.68 1.05
CA VAL A 84 -10.10 -0.57 0.92
C VAL A 84 -9.97 -1.28 2.26
N GLU A 85 -10.12 -2.62 2.25
CA GLU A 85 -9.90 -3.45 3.43
C GLU A 85 -8.39 -3.65 3.64
N SER A 86 -7.92 -3.40 4.86
CA SER A 86 -6.50 -3.28 5.18
C SER A 86 -5.71 -4.59 5.07
N LYS A 87 -6.32 -5.75 5.38
CA LYS A 87 -5.68 -7.07 5.25
C LYS A 87 -5.49 -7.42 3.77
N SER A 88 -6.50 -7.16 2.95
CA SER A 88 -6.43 -7.39 1.50
C SER A 88 -5.40 -6.46 0.84
N LEU A 89 -5.33 -5.19 1.28
CA LEU A 89 -4.30 -4.25 0.83
C LEU A 89 -2.89 -4.76 1.16
N LYS A 90 -2.68 -5.28 2.37
CA LYS A 90 -1.40 -5.89 2.77
C LYS A 90 -1.02 -7.05 1.84
N ILE A 91 -1.96 -7.96 1.56
CA ILE A 91 -1.74 -9.12 0.68
C ILE A 91 -1.45 -8.66 -0.76
N TYR A 92 -2.19 -7.66 -1.24
CA TYR A 92 -1.97 -7.06 -2.56
C TYR A 92 -0.57 -6.45 -2.69
N LEU A 93 -0.13 -5.62 -1.74
CA LEU A 93 1.21 -5.04 -1.78
C LEU A 93 2.31 -6.11 -1.71
N PHE A 94 2.08 -7.17 -0.93
CA PHE A 94 2.98 -8.32 -0.87
C PHE A 94 3.10 -9.05 -2.21
N SER A 95 2.05 -9.06 -3.05
CA SER A 95 2.05 -9.75 -4.34
C SER A 95 3.06 -9.19 -5.36
N PHE A 96 3.59 -8.00 -5.11
CA PHE A 96 4.64 -7.40 -5.96
C PHE A 96 6.03 -8.01 -5.76
N ARG A 97 6.28 -8.79 -4.70
CA ARG A 97 7.61 -9.27 -4.33
C ARG A 97 8.38 -10.00 -5.43
N ASN A 98 7.66 -10.71 -6.31
CA ASN A 98 8.23 -11.41 -7.45
C ASN A 98 7.83 -10.75 -8.79
N HIS A 99 7.21 -9.56 -8.74
CA HIS A 99 6.78 -8.84 -9.93
C HIS A 99 7.91 -7.95 -10.45
N GLY A 100 8.31 -8.18 -11.70
CA GLY A 100 9.31 -7.38 -12.40
C GLY A 100 8.70 -6.16 -13.05
N ASP A 101 8.92 -4.96 -12.44
CA ASP A 101 8.44 -3.69 -12.98
C ASP A 101 9.37 -2.54 -12.57
N PHE A 102 9.34 -1.43 -13.30
CA PHE A 102 10.06 -0.22 -12.88
C PHE A 102 9.36 0.43 -11.68
N HIS A 103 10.11 1.17 -10.88
CA HIS A 103 9.61 1.81 -9.64
C HIS A 103 8.41 2.70 -9.92
N GLU A 104 8.48 3.48 -11.01
CA GLU A 104 7.44 4.39 -11.47
C GLU A 104 6.16 3.63 -11.86
N ASP A 105 6.31 2.48 -12.52
CA ASP A 105 5.19 1.65 -12.94
C ASP A 105 4.51 0.96 -11.75
N CYS A 106 5.28 0.50 -10.75
CA CYS A 106 4.74 -0.04 -9.51
C CYS A 106 3.82 0.97 -8.82
N VAL A 107 4.28 2.21 -8.64
CA VAL A 107 3.51 3.27 -7.96
C VAL A 107 2.26 3.64 -8.74
N GLN A 108 2.36 3.79 -10.07
CA GLN A 108 1.21 4.08 -10.91
C GLN A 108 0.19 2.93 -10.92
N LYS A 109 0.66 1.68 -10.92
CA LYS A 109 -0.18 0.48 -10.89
C LYS A 109 -0.97 0.42 -9.57
N ILE A 110 -0.30 0.62 -8.43
CA ILE A 110 -0.95 0.68 -7.12
C ILE A 110 -2.03 1.78 -7.09
N CYS A 111 -1.71 2.96 -7.59
CA CYS A 111 -2.66 4.09 -7.63
C CYS A 111 -3.90 3.76 -8.49
N LYS A 112 -3.70 3.19 -9.68
CA LYS A 112 -4.77 2.82 -10.61
C LYS A 112 -5.67 1.70 -10.07
N ASP A 113 -5.08 0.67 -9.46
CA ASP A 113 -5.84 -0.47 -8.93
C ASP A 113 -6.71 -0.05 -7.75
N LEU A 114 -6.16 0.72 -6.83
CA LEU A 114 -6.93 1.25 -5.69
C LEU A 114 -8.00 2.24 -6.14
N PHE A 115 -7.70 3.07 -7.15
CA PHE A 115 -8.72 3.96 -7.72
C PHE A 115 -9.86 3.18 -8.38
N LYS A 116 -9.55 2.15 -9.15
CA LYS A 116 -10.54 1.26 -9.79
C LYS A 116 -11.41 0.54 -8.75
N LEU A 117 -10.81 0.06 -7.65
CA LEU A 117 -11.50 -0.65 -6.58
C LEU A 117 -12.50 0.24 -5.85
N MET A 118 -12.03 1.38 -5.32
CA MET A 118 -12.78 2.23 -4.39
C MET A 118 -13.55 3.36 -5.07
N LYS A 119 -13.08 3.81 -6.24
CA LYS A 119 -13.55 5.06 -6.89
C LYS A 119 -13.56 6.22 -5.89
N PRO A 120 -12.44 6.51 -5.22
CA PRO A 120 -12.37 7.53 -4.18
C PRO A 120 -12.55 8.93 -4.77
N LYS A 121 -12.85 9.91 -3.93
CA LYS A 121 -12.87 11.33 -4.34
C LYS A 121 -11.50 11.77 -4.82
N TYR A 122 -10.44 11.35 -4.11
CA TYR A 122 -9.05 11.60 -4.44
C TYR A 122 -8.17 10.46 -3.91
N ILE A 123 -7.09 10.15 -4.59
CA ILE A 123 -6.03 9.25 -4.15
C ILE A 123 -4.68 9.73 -4.66
N GLU A 124 -3.66 9.55 -3.85
CA GLU A 124 -2.27 9.67 -4.23
C GLU A 124 -1.45 8.51 -3.67
N VAL A 125 -0.44 8.10 -4.42
CA VAL A 125 0.51 7.07 -4.04
C VAL A 125 1.92 7.58 -4.29
N MET A 126 2.80 7.40 -3.30
CA MET A 126 4.21 7.79 -3.39
C MET A 126 5.07 6.60 -3.02
N GLY A 127 6.22 6.46 -3.69
CA GLY A 127 7.25 5.49 -3.37
C GLY A 127 8.53 6.17 -2.89
N ASP A 128 9.15 5.62 -1.85
CA ASP A 128 10.50 5.97 -1.39
C ASP A 128 11.34 4.71 -1.57
N PHE A 129 11.99 4.59 -2.73
CA PHE A 129 12.78 3.42 -3.07
C PHE A 129 14.21 3.55 -2.56
N THR A 130 14.71 2.46 -2.01
CA THR A 130 16.10 2.37 -1.55
C THR A 130 17.07 2.68 -2.69
N PRO A 131 18.02 3.60 -2.50
CA PRO A 131 18.97 3.99 -3.55
C PRO A 131 19.75 2.82 -4.13
N ARG A 132 19.92 2.81 -5.44
CA ARG A 132 20.80 1.91 -6.16
C ARG A 132 21.86 2.72 -6.93
N GLY A 133 23.13 2.38 -6.77
CA GLY A 133 24.23 3.15 -7.38
C GLY A 133 24.25 4.62 -6.96
N GLY A 134 23.74 4.95 -5.77
CA GLY A 134 23.64 6.32 -5.26
C GLY A 134 22.44 7.11 -5.78
N ILE A 135 21.54 6.51 -6.59
CA ILE A 135 20.36 7.17 -7.13
C ILE A 135 19.12 6.74 -6.34
N ALA A 136 18.47 7.68 -5.67
CA ALA A 136 17.16 7.51 -5.05
C ALA A 136 16.05 7.89 -6.03
N ILE A 137 14.96 7.12 -6.04
CA ILE A 137 13.81 7.34 -6.93
C ILE A 137 12.55 7.48 -6.07
N PHE A 138 11.80 8.58 -6.30
CA PHE A 138 10.59 8.92 -5.54
C PHE A 138 9.39 9.09 -6.49
N PRO A 139 8.83 8.03 -7.04
CA PRO A 139 7.67 8.13 -7.92
C PRO A 139 6.45 8.64 -7.16
N TYR A 140 5.64 9.43 -7.85
CA TYR A 140 4.36 9.96 -7.36
C TYR A 140 3.28 9.78 -8.42
N ALA A 141 2.12 9.30 -8.01
CA ALA A 141 0.94 9.19 -8.85
C ALA A 141 -0.28 9.69 -8.09
N SER A 142 -1.22 10.35 -8.78
CA SER A 142 -2.48 10.78 -8.17
C SER A 142 -3.63 10.72 -9.16
N MET A 143 -4.83 10.44 -8.64
CA MET A 143 -6.09 10.40 -9.40
C MET A 143 -7.21 11.06 -8.61
N SER A 144 -8.22 11.61 -9.29
CA SER A 144 -9.42 12.16 -8.69
C SER A 144 -10.67 11.66 -9.42
N ASN A 145 -11.83 11.85 -8.81
CA ASN A 145 -13.13 11.51 -9.40
C ASN A 145 -13.61 12.51 -10.47
N GLY A 146 -12.80 13.52 -10.82
CA GLY A 146 -13.10 14.55 -11.83
C GLY A 146 -13.96 15.71 -11.33
N LYS A 147 -14.42 15.72 -10.07
CA LYS A 147 -15.12 16.88 -9.51
C LYS A 147 -14.11 18.01 -9.31
N LYS A 148 -14.59 19.25 -9.52
CA LYS A 148 -13.76 20.47 -9.56
C LYS A 148 -12.88 20.62 -8.32
N GLU A 149 -13.42 20.41 -7.13
CA GLU A 149 -12.72 20.52 -5.85
C GLU A 149 -11.56 19.52 -5.73
N PHE A 150 -11.73 18.29 -6.21
CA PHE A 150 -10.69 17.24 -6.15
C PHE A 150 -9.69 17.34 -7.29
N GLU A 151 -10.08 17.89 -8.44
CA GLU A 151 -9.12 18.30 -9.49
C GLU A 151 -8.24 19.47 -9.03
N GLN A 152 -8.80 20.46 -8.33
CA GLN A 152 -8.02 21.54 -7.72
C GLN A 152 -7.05 21.00 -6.65
N LEU A 153 -7.53 20.11 -5.78
CA LEU A 153 -6.67 19.44 -4.80
C LEU A 153 -5.49 18.72 -5.49
N LYS A 154 -5.76 17.95 -6.54
CA LYS A 154 -4.74 17.27 -7.34
C LYS A 154 -3.71 18.24 -7.90
N GLN A 155 -4.14 19.37 -8.48
CA GLN A 155 -3.23 20.39 -9.01
C GLN A 155 -2.35 21.00 -7.92
N VAL A 156 -2.92 21.34 -6.75
CA VAL A 156 -2.17 21.86 -5.60
C VAL A 156 -1.15 20.84 -5.10
N ARG A 157 -1.53 19.56 -4.99
CA ARG A 157 -0.62 18.49 -4.56
C ARG A 157 0.53 18.30 -5.54
N MET A 158 0.26 18.32 -6.85
CA MET A 158 1.29 18.24 -7.89
C MET A 158 2.23 19.45 -7.88
N ALA A 159 1.71 20.67 -7.73
CA ALA A 159 2.52 21.88 -7.68
C ALA A 159 3.42 21.96 -6.44
N ASN A 160 3.00 21.37 -5.32
CA ASN A 160 3.75 21.35 -4.05
C ASN A 160 4.52 20.04 -3.83
N TYR A 161 4.60 19.17 -4.84
CA TYR A 161 5.33 17.92 -4.71
C TYR A 161 6.81 18.19 -4.42
N THR A 162 7.32 17.57 -3.37
CA THR A 162 8.74 17.62 -3.01
C THR A 162 9.20 16.20 -2.69
N PRO A 163 10.22 15.67 -3.39
CA PRO A 163 10.75 14.33 -3.13
C PRO A 163 11.15 14.16 -1.67
N GLY A 164 10.80 13.01 -1.07
CA GLY A 164 11.12 12.68 0.31
C GLY A 164 10.38 13.47 1.40
N LYS A 165 9.45 14.37 1.02
CA LYS A 165 8.61 15.12 1.97
C LYS A 165 7.15 14.71 1.82
N TYR A 166 6.69 13.77 2.62
CA TYR A 166 5.34 13.22 2.51
C TYR A 166 4.31 13.91 3.42
N GLY A 167 4.67 15.02 4.03
CA GLY A 167 3.79 15.76 4.95
C GLY A 167 3.52 15.05 6.29
N MET A 168 4.20 13.94 6.55
CA MET A 168 4.12 13.21 7.80
C MET A 168 5.47 13.20 8.52
N ASP A 169 5.40 13.34 9.84
CA ASP A 169 6.55 13.05 10.72
C ASP A 169 6.75 11.52 10.79
N LEU A 170 7.70 11.02 10.01
CA LEU A 170 8.02 9.60 9.95
C LEU A 170 8.86 9.12 11.15
N SER A 171 9.29 10.00 12.05
CA SER A 171 10.09 9.65 13.23
C SER A 171 9.37 8.69 14.17
N ARG A 172 8.03 8.58 14.05
CA ARG A 172 7.20 7.67 14.85
C ARG A 172 7.03 6.27 14.26
N LEU A 173 7.65 6.00 13.09
CA LEU A 173 7.51 4.72 12.40
C LEU A 173 8.69 3.77 12.65
N TYR A 174 9.63 4.17 13.49
CA TYR A 174 10.83 3.40 13.86
C TYR A 174 11.03 3.40 15.36
#